data_55e8993de355ec52f4ecd818d9ad94c7
#
_entry.id   55e8993de355ec52f4ecd818d9ad94c7
#
_cell.length_a   1.000
_cell.length_b   1.000
_cell.length_c   1.000
_cell.angle_alpha   90.00
_cell.angle_beta   90.00
_cell.angle_gamma   90.00
#
_symmetry.space_group_name_H-M   'P 1'
#
loop_
_entity.id
_entity.type
_entity.pdbx_description
1 polymer ?
#
loop_
_entity_poly.entity_id
_entity_poly.type
_entity_poly.pdbx_seq_one_letter_code
_entity_poly.pdbx_strand_id
1 'polypeptide(L)'
;MKLSISVVGTGRMGSALARALLRLGYRTTVWNRTKQKAEPLAALGATVAGSVLEAVNAAEIIIVNVSDYQASAVLRDDAVASAIRGKLIVELTSGTPHGACEAAEWFAAHGASYLDGAIMATPDFIGTDAGTILISGPRQAFDANEEMFRALGGKVQHIGEEPGRANALDSALLALMWGALFGTLHAIAVCQAEEIDLGELGRQWTAIAPVIDGLVADLIKRTDAGRFASDDETLSSISALRRIPASPGADGGAQDRPLCGGRLRRDLPTGDCSWPPT
;
A
#
# COMPACT_ATOMS: atom_id res chain seq x y z
N MET A 1 -11.40 2.13 31.32
CA MET A 1 -11.12 0.79 30.76
C MET A 1 -10.75 1.00 29.28
N LYS A 2 -9.72 0.33 28.77
CA LYS A 2 -9.42 0.41 27.33
C LYS A 2 -10.54 -0.23 26.51
N LEU A 3 -10.79 0.31 25.32
CA LEU A 3 -11.80 -0.17 24.37
C LEU A 3 -11.55 -1.64 23.98
N SER A 4 -12.61 -2.32 23.63
CA SER A 4 -12.55 -3.66 23.03
C SER A 4 -12.40 -3.54 21.51
N ILE A 5 -11.45 -4.27 20.96
CA ILE A 5 -11.12 -4.21 19.52
C ILE A 5 -11.13 -5.61 18.93
N SER A 6 -11.78 -5.78 17.79
CA SER A 6 -11.68 -6.99 16.99
C SER A 6 -10.83 -6.77 15.76
N VAL A 7 -9.98 -7.76 15.44
CA VAL A 7 -9.22 -7.79 14.18
C VAL A 7 -9.75 -8.94 13.31
N VAL A 8 -10.35 -8.56 12.20
CA VAL A 8 -10.88 -9.47 11.18
C VAL A 8 -9.86 -9.62 10.06
N GLY A 9 -9.32 -10.82 9.93
CA GLY A 9 -8.18 -11.13 9.07
C GLY A 9 -6.87 -11.15 9.87
N THR A 10 -6.29 -12.35 10.00
CA THR A 10 -5.02 -12.58 10.70
C THR A 10 -3.94 -13.12 9.75
N GLY A 11 -3.85 -12.50 8.57
CA GLY A 11 -2.69 -12.62 7.71
C GLY A 11 -1.44 -12.02 8.37
N ARG A 12 -0.35 -11.89 7.64
CA ARG A 12 0.90 -11.30 8.17
C ARG A 12 0.65 -9.91 8.78
N MET A 13 -0.07 -9.04 8.06
CA MET A 13 -0.35 -7.68 8.47
C MET A 13 -1.37 -7.63 9.62
N GLY A 14 -2.53 -8.29 9.49
CA GLY A 14 -3.54 -8.31 10.55
C GLY A 14 -3.03 -8.93 11.86
N SER A 15 -2.13 -9.92 11.78
CA SER A 15 -1.45 -10.43 12.98
C SER A 15 -0.51 -9.40 13.61
N ALA A 16 0.15 -8.56 12.83
CA ALA A 16 0.99 -7.47 13.35
C ALA A 16 0.14 -6.40 14.04
N LEU A 17 -1.00 -6.03 13.45
CA LEU A 17 -1.97 -5.11 14.06
C LEU A 17 -2.47 -5.65 15.41
N ALA A 18 -2.90 -6.91 15.44
CA ALA A 18 -3.37 -7.54 16.69
C ALA A 18 -2.29 -7.57 17.77
N ARG A 19 -1.05 -7.89 17.43
CA ARG A 19 0.08 -7.87 18.37
C ARG A 19 0.36 -6.48 18.91
N ALA A 20 0.27 -5.44 18.10
CA ALA A 20 0.46 -4.06 18.53
C ALA A 20 -0.58 -3.64 19.55
N LEU A 21 -1.85 -3.98 19.32
CA LEU A 21 -2.95 -3.72 20.25
C LEU A 21 -2.78 -4.47 21.58
N LEU A 22 -2.45 -5.77 21.53
CA LEU A 22 -2.21 -6.61 22.70
C LEU A 22 -1.07 -6.08 23.57
N ARG A 23 0.05 -5.67 22.94
CA ARG A 23 1.21 -5.09 23.66
C ARG A 23 0.84 -3.86 24.48
N LEU A 24 -0.12 -3.08 24.03
CA LEU A 24 -0.61 -1.90 24.74
C LEU A 24 -1.82 -2.20 25.66
N GLY A 25 -2.18 -3.47 25.82
CA GLY A 25 -3.20 -3.92 26.76
C GLY A 25 -4.63 -3.66 26.30
N TYR A 26 -4.90 -3.54 25.00
CA TYR A 26 -6.27 -3.56 24.49
C TYR A 26 -6.87 -4.96 24.59
N ARG A 27 -8.16 -5.05 24.95
CA ARG A 27 -8.90 -6.31 24.86
C ARG A 27 -9.11 -6.64 23.39
N THR A 28 -8.33 -7.59 22.88
CA THR A 28 -8.29 -7.89 21.44
C THR A 28 -8.91 -9.23 21.16
N THR A 29 -9.95 -9.24 20.33
CA THR A 29 -10.55 -10.43 19.72
C THR A 29 -10.04 -10.55 18.30
N VAL A 30 -9.78 -11.77 17.84
CA VAL A 30 -9.30 -12.02 16.47
C VAL A 30 -10.15 -13.05 15.78
N TRP A 31 -10.38 -12.83 14.50
CA TRP A 31 -11.05 -13.82 13.66
C TRP A 31 -10.37 -13.92 12.30
N ASN A 32 -10.33 -15.12 11.78
CA ASN A 32 -9.86 -15.38 10.40
C ASN A 32 -10.61 -16.56 9.81
N ARG A 33 -10.94 -16.49 8.52
CA ARG A 33 -11.60 -17.58 7.79
C ARG A 33 -10.88 -18.93 7.99
N THR A 34 -9.56 -18.94 7.97
CA THR A 34 -8.73 -20.08 8.35
C THR A 34 -8.34 -19.93 9.81
N LYS A 35 -9.03 -20.60 10.73
CA LYS A 35 -8.87 -20.46 12.19
C LYS A 35 -7.44 -20.63 12.67
N GLN A 36 -6.69 -21.56 12.08
CA GLN A 36 -5.29 -21.84 12.40
C GLN A 36 -4.38 -20.61 12.30
N LYS A 37 -4.74 -19.62 11.49
CA LYS A 37 -3.99 -18.36 11.38
C LYS A 37 -4.23 -17.41 12.57
N ALA A 38 -5.34 -17.54 13.27
CA ALA A 38 -5.68 -16.75 14.45
C ALA A 38 -5.15 -17.39 15.77
N GLU A 39 -5.06 -18.71 15.83
CA GLU A 39 -4.67 -19.48 17.04
C GLU A 39 -3.35 -19.01 17.67
N PRO A 40 -2.27 -18.70 16.95
CA PRO A 40 -1.03 -18.22 17.55
C PRO A 40 -1.18 -16.94 18.37
N LEU A 41 -2.20 -16.13 18.09
CA LEU A 41 -2.46 -14.88 18.81
C LEU A 41 -3.10 -15.12 20.19
N ALA A 42 -3.72 -16.29 20.40
CA ALA A 42 -4.26 -16.66 21.70
C ALA A 42 -3.17 -16.76 22.78
N ALA A 43 -1.99 -17.29 22.43
CA ALA A 43 -0.84 -17.35 23.33
C ALA A 43 -0.33 -15.95 23.75
N LEU A 44 -0.69 -14.91 23.01
CA LEU A 44 -0.37 -13.50 23.30
C LEU A 44 -1.50 -12.78 24.04
N GLY A 45 -2.59 -13.49 24.38
CA GLY A 45 -3.72 -12.93 25.12
C GLY A 45 -4.92 -12.50 24.26
N ALA A 46 -4.94 -12.82 22.94
CA ALA A 46 -6.12 -12.56 22.13
C ALA A 46 -7.21 -13.60 22.38
N THR A 47 -8.48 -13.17 22.32
CA THR A 47 -9.62 -14.08 22.23
C THR A 47 -9.82 -14.47 20.76
N VAL A 48 -9.84 -15.78 20.46
CA VAL A 48 -10.09 -16.28 19.09
C VAL A 48 -11.59 -16.53 18.93
N ALA A 49 -12.25 -15.74 18.09
CA ALA A 49 -13.67 -15.90 17.80
C ALA A 49 -13.92 -17.06 16.82
N GLY A 50 -15.04 -17.77 17.04
CA GLY A 50 -15.47 -18.87 16.18
C GLY A 50 -16.15 -18.41 14.89
N SER A 51 -16.68 -17.19 14.86
CA SER A 51 -17.35 -16.58 13.71
C SER A 51 -17.06 -15.09 13.61
N VAL A 52 -17.32 -14.50 12.43
CA VAL A 52 -17.22 -13.04 12.25
C VAL A 52 -18.25 -12.31 13.14
N LEU A 53 -19.44 -12.84 13.28
CA LEU A 53 -20.48 -12.29 14.16
C LEU A 53 -20.03 -12.27 15.63
N GLU A 54 -19.41 -13.34 16.11
CA GLU A 54 -18.83 -13.38 17.46
C GLU A 54 -17.73 -12.32 17.63
N ALA A 55 -16.84 -12.17 16.64
CA ALA A 55 -15.81 -11.14 16.68
C ALA A 55 -16.41 -9.72 16.70
N VAL A 56 -17.44 -9.46 15.90
CA VAL A 56 -18.14 -8.16 15.86
C VAL A 56 -18.83 -7.88 17.19
N ASN A 57 -19.51 -8.86 17.79
CA ASN A 57 -20.21 -8.69 19.07
C ASN A 57 -19.24 -8.42 20.23
N ALA A 58 -18.03 -8.94 20.17
CA ALA A 58 -17.03 -8.81 21.24
C ALA A 58 -16.38 -7.43 21.34
N ALA A 59 -16.59 -6.52 20.39
CA ALA A 59 -15.83 -5.29 20.29
C ALA A 59 -16.65 -4.06 19.92
N GLU A 60 -16.13 -2.90 20.29
CA GLU A 60 -16.65 -1.56 19.93
C GLU A 60 -16.02 -1.08 18.62
N ILE A 61 -14.79 -1.52 18.33
CA ILE A 61 -14.04 -1.19 17.11
C ILE A 61 -13.69 -2.47 16.39
N ILE A 62 -13.96 -2.53 15.08
CA ILE A 62 -13.63 -3.65 14.21
C ILE A 62 -12.59 -3.18 13.20
N ILE A 63 -11.37 -3.68 13.31
CA ILE A 63 -10.30 -3.47 12.34
C ILE A 63 -10.34 -4.62 11.34
N VAL A 64 -10.42 -4.30 10.06
CA VAL A 64 -10.47 -5.27 8.97
C VAL A 64 -9.16 -5.20 8.18
N ASN A 65 -8.52 -6.35 8.01
CA ASN A 65 -7.33 -6.45 7.15
C ASN A 65 -7.29 -7.83 6.50
N VAL A 66 -7.91 -7.91 5.34
CA VAL A 66 -8.04 -9.14 4.54
C VAL A 66 -7.40 -8.96 3.16
N SER A 67 -7.59 -9.91 2.24
CA SER A 67 -6.93 -9.86 0.93
C SER A 67 -7.43 -8.71 0.04
N ASP A 68 -8.73 -8.44 0.09
CA ASP A 68 -9.41 -7.49 -0.79
C ASP A 68 -10.80 -7.13 -0.24
N TYR A 69 -11.47 -6.15 -0.84
CA TYR A 69 -12.82 -5.72 -0.44
C TYR A 69 -13.91 -6.77 -0.68
N GLN A 70 -13.69 -7.73 -1.56
CA GLN A 70 -14.61 -8.86 -1.73
C GLN A 70 -14.53 -9.79 -0.50
N ALA A 71 -13.32 -10.01 0.03
CA ALA A 71 -13.15 -10.78 1.26
C ALA A 71 -13.68 -10.03 2.49
N SER A 72 -13.63 -8.67 2.52
CA SER A 72 -14.19 -7.87 3.62
C SER A 72 -15.73 -7.86 3.60
N ALA A 73 -16.36 -8.22 2.50
CA ALA A 73 -17.81 -8.31 2.39
C ALA A 73 -18.45 -9.29 3.39
N VAL A 74 -17.66 -10.15 4.03
CA VAL A 74 -18.13 -10.99 5.15
C VAL A 74 -18.71 -10.19 6.32
N LEU A 75 -18.34 -8.91 6.45
CA LEU A 75 -18.93 -7.99 7.44
C LEU A 75 -20.22 -7.31 6.94
N ARG A 76 -20.54 -7.43 5.66
CA ARG A 76 -21.73 -6.85 5.04
C ARG A 76 -22.83 -7.91 4.83
N ASP A 77 -22.92 -8.85 5.73
CA ASP A 77 -23.94 -9.89 5.78
C ASP A 77 -25.09 -9.45 6.69
N ASP A 78 -26.33 -9.85 6.36
CA ASP A 78 -27.54 -9.50 7.13
C ASP A 78 -27.44 -9.94 8.59
N ALA A 79 -26.77 -11.07 8.87
CA ALA A 79 -26.55 -11.55 10.23
C ALA A 79 -25.63 -10.61 11.04
N VAL A 80 -24.75 -9.85 10.38
CA VAL A 80 -23.82 -8.92 11.01
C VAL A 80 -24.41 -7.50 11.06
N ALA A 81 -25.31 -7.17 10.15
CA ALA A 81 -25.85 -5.81 9.98
C ALA A 81 -26.43 -5.21 11.27
N SER A 82 -27.13 -5.99 12.08
CA SER A 82 -27.65 -5.51 13.36
C SER A 82 -26.59 -5.37 14.45
N ALA A 83 -25.53 -6.20 14.39
CA ALA A 83 -24.45 -6.24 15.38
C ALA A 83 -23.45 -5.09 15.24
N ILE A 84 -23.35 -4.45 14.07
CA ILE A 84 -22.45 -3.35 13.81
C ILE A 84 -22.98 -1.99 14.22
N ARG A 85 -24.26 -1.88 14.52
CA ARG A 85 -24.90 -0.60 14.91
C ARG A 85 -24.16 0.07 16.05
N GLY A 86 -23.79 1.35 15.87
CA GLY A 86 -23.08 2.15 16.86
C GLY A 86 -21.60 1.81 17.02
N LYS A 87 -21.06 0.91 16.20
CA LYS A 87 -19.63 0.53 16.20
C LYS A 87 -18.82 1.31 15.19
N LEU A 88 -17.51 1.29 15.35
CA LEU A 88 -16.54 1.81 14.38
C LEU A 88 -15.94 0.65 13.59
N ILE A 89 -16.04 0.74 12.29
CA ILE A 89 -15.34 -0.14 11.34
C ILE A 89 -14.12 0.61 10.79
N VAL A 90 -12.95 0.02 10.91
CA VAL A 90 -11.69 0.55 10.37
C VAL A 90 -11.19 -0.44 9.32
N GLU A 91 -11.43 -0.15 8.06
CA GLU A 91 -11.01 -0.99 6.94
C GLU A 91 -9.57 -0.65 6.54
N LEU A 92 -8.65 -1.56 6.77
CA LEU A 92 -7.23 -1.44 6.44
C LEU A 92 -6.83 -2.44 5.34
N THR A 93 -7.78 -2.84 4.54
CA THR A 93 -7.58 -3.70 3.36
C THR A 93 -7.25 -2.84 2.16
N SER A 94 -6.20 -3.18 1.42
CA SER A 94 -5.91 -2.54 0.13
C SER A 94 -7.05 -2.79 -0.86
N GLY A 95 -7.54 -1.72 -1.48
CA GLY A 95 -8.66 -1.80 -2.38
C GLY A 95 -8.77 -0.61 -3.32
N THR A 96 -9.93 -0.48 -3.96
CA THR A 96 -10.21 0.67 -4.82
C THR A 96 -10.93 1.76 -4.03
N PRO A 97 -10.75 3.05 -4.38
CA PRO A 97 -11.51 4.15 -3.79
C PRO A 97 -13.03 3.94 -3.88
N HIS A 98 -13.49 3.39 -5.01
CA HIS A 98 -14.92 3.08 -5.23
C HIS A 98 -15.43 2.03 -4.24
N GLY A 99 -14.69 0.94 -4.04
CA GLY A 99 -15.08 -0.09 -3.07
C GLY A 99 -15.14 0.43 -1.64
N ALA A 100 -14.27 1.37 -1.28
CA ALA A 100 -14.31 2.03 0.02
C ALA A 100 -15.55 2.91 0.19
N CYS A 101 -15.95 3.66 -0.86
CA CYS A 101 -17.18 4.44 -0.85
C CYS A 101 -18.42 3.56 -0.71
N GLU A 102 -18.53 2.48 -1.49
CA GLU A 102 -19.63 1.51 -1.37
C GLU A 102 -19.70 0.88 0.03
N ALA A 103 -18.56 0.54 0.61
CA ALA A 103 -18.51 0.02 1.96
C ALA A 103 -18.98 1.06 3.00
N ALA A 104 -18.51 2.29 2.89
CA ALA A 104 -18.91 3.39 3.77
C ALA A 104 -20.42 3.64 3.73
N GLU A 105 -21.02 3.68 2.54
CA GLU A 105 -22.48 3.84 2.36
C GLU A 105 -23.24 2.69 3.03
N TRP A 106 -22.79 1.46 2.83
CA TRP A 106 -23.43 0.30 3.43
C TRP A 106 -23.36 0.33 4.96
N PHE A 107 -22.18 0.61 5.54
CA PHE A 107 -22.01 0.68 6.98
C PHE A 107 -22.81 1.82 7.60
N ALA A 108 -22.85 2.99 6.97
CA ALA A 108 -23.64 4.13 7.40
C ALA A 108 -25.16 3.81 7.40
N ALA A 109 -25.66 3.14 6.35
CA ALA A 109 -27.06 2.70 6.27
C ALA A 109 -27.45 1.75 7.41
N HIS A 110 -26.50 1.00 7.97
CA HIS A 110 -26.69 0.11 9.10
C HIS A 110 -26.31 0.72 10.47
N GLY A 111 -26.03 2.03 10.50
CA GLY A 111 -25.76 2.79 11.72
C GLY A 111 -24.39 2.56 12.33
N ALA A 112 -23.40 2.14 11.54
CA ALA A 112 -21.98 2.06 11.91
C ALA A 112 -21.21 3.26 11.38
N SER A 113 -20.16 3.69 12.09
CA SER A 113 -19.14 4.60 11.57
C SER A 113 -18.11 3.83 10.78
N TYR A 114 -17.60 4.43 9.71
CA TYR A 114 -16.62 3.80 8.83
C TYR A 114 -15.42 4.71 8.60
N LEU A 115 -14.22 4.15 8.76
CA LEU A 115 -12.96 4.77 8.36
C LEU A 115 -12.26 3.84 7.37
N ASP A 116 -11.88 4.39 6.24
CA ASP A 116 -11.05 3.74 5.23
C ASP A 116 -9.58 4.02 5.52
N GLY A 117 -8.69 3.06 5.27
CA GLY A 117 -7.28 3.26 5.49
C GLY A 117 -6.38 2.39 4.64
N ALA A 118 -5.16 2.88 4.47
CA ALA A 118 -4.09 2.18 3.76
C ALA A 118 -2.84 2.10 4.61
N ILE A 119 -2.24 0.92 4.67
CA ILE A 119 -1.03 0.68 5.45
C ILE A 119 0.18 0.82 4.52
N MET A 120 0.94 1.90 4.72
CA MET A 120 2.17 2.21 3.98
C MET A 120 3.41 1.67 4.72
N ALA A 121 3.32 0.42 5.20
CA ALA A 121 4.36 -0.21 5.99
C ALA A 121 4.36 -1.73 5.81
N THR A 122 5.50 -2.37 6.05
CA THR A 122 5.58 -3.82 6.20
C THR A 122 5.19 -4.25 7.63
N PRO A 123 4.82 -5.51 7.87
CA PRO A 123 4.31 -5.96 9.18
C PRO A 123 5.24 -5.72 10.37
N ASP A 124 6.55 -5.65 10.15
CA ASP A 124 7.58 -5.37 11.15
C ASP A 124 7.60 -3.92 11.62
N PHE A 125 7.09 -2.99 10.83
CA PHE A 125 6.95 -1.58 11.21
C PHE A 125 5.66 -1.28 11.99
N ILE A 126 4.69 -2.20 12.03
CA ILE A 126 3.45 -1.99 12.79
C ILE A 126 3.73 -1.92 14.30
N GLY A 127 3.21 -0.89 14.92
CA GLY A 127 3.42 -0.58 16.36
C GLY A 127 4.80 0.00 16.65
N THR A 128 5.47 0.57 15.64
CA THR A 128 6.72 1.33 15.78
C THR A 128 6.54 2.77 15.31
N ASP A 129 7.48 3.65 15.65
CA ASP A 129 7.44 5.06 15.21
C ASP A 129 7.53 5.24 13.69
N ALA A 130 8.03 4.23 12.98
CA ALA A 130 8.13 4.23 11.52
C ALA A 130 6.86 3.72 10.81
N GLY A 131 5.93 3.10 11.55
CA GLY A 131 4.67 2.61 11.01
C GLY A 131 3.81 3.75 10.46
N THR A 132 3.54 3.73 9.16
CA THR A 132 2.74 4.75 8.47
C THR A 132 1.41 4.15 8.04
N ILE A 133 0.31 4.80 8.43
CA ILE A 133 -1.05 4.42 8.06
C ILE A 133 -1.81 5.68 7.68
N LEU A 134 -2.44 5.67 6.52
CA LEU A 134 -3.31 6.73 6.04
C LEU A 134 -4.75 6.37 6.38
N ILE A 135 -5.51 7.31 6.93
CA ILE A 135 -6.91 7.12 7.31
C ILE A 135 -7.76 8.20 6.64
N SER A 136 -8.89 7.83 6.08
CA SER A 136 -9.91 8.75 5.57
C SER A 136 -11.30 8.37 6.08
N GLY A 137 -12.21 9.33 6.09
CA GLY A 137 -13.56 9.22 6.64
C GLY A 137 -13.81 10.26 7.73
N PRO A 138 -14.92 10.17 8.50
CA PRO A 138 -15.33 11.21 9.45
C PRO A 138 -14.22 11.56 10.45
N ARG A 139 -13.80 12.81 10.45
CA ARG A 139 -12.71 13.34 11.29
C ARG A 139 -12.98 13.07 12.79
N GLN A 140 -14.23 13.25 13.22
CA GLN A 140 -14.63 13.00 14.61
C GLN A 140 -14.38 11.54 15.04
N ALA A 141 -14.63 10.58 14.14
CA ALA A 141 -14.38 9.15 14.44
C ALA A 141 -12.88 8.86 14.55
N PHE A 142 -12.06 9.51 13.74
CA PHE A 142 -10.60 9.41 13.85
C PHE A 142 -10.09 10.00 15.18
N ASP A 143 -10.44 11.24 15.48
CA ASP A 143 -9.95 11.94 16.69
C ASP A 143 -10.37 11.24 17.98
N ALA A 144 -11.59 10.70 18.02
CA ALA A 144 -12.07 9.94 19.19
C ALA A 144 -11.27 8.64 19.45
N ASN A 145 -10.51 8.15 18.46
CA ASN A 145 -9.75 6.91 18.53
C ASN A 145 -8.24 7.08 18.27
N GLU A 146 -7.73 8.32 18.37
CA GLU A 146 -6.33 8.64 18.05
C GLU A 146 -5.33 7.80 18.85
N GLU A 147 -5.60 7.54 20.15
CA GLU A 147 -4.73 6.70 21.00
C GLU A 147 -4.63 5.28 20.45
N MET A 148 -5.73 4.72 19.95
CA MET A 148 -5.72 3.39 19.31
C MET A 148 -4.93 3.41 18.01
N PHE A 149 -5.07 4.45 17.20
CA PHE A 149 -4.28 4.57 15.97
C PHE A 149 -2.79 4.70 16.24
N ARG A 150 -2.39 5.48 17.26
CA ARG A 150 -0.99 5.56 17.69
C ARG A 150 -0.41 4.21 18.13
N ALA A 151 -1.26 3.31 18.64
CA ALA A 151 -0.84 1.94 18.92
C ALA A 151 -0.42 1.15 17.67
N LEU A 152 -0.98 1.47 16.53
CA LEU A 152 -0.71 0.79 15.25
C LEU A 152 0.53 1.34 14.53
N GLY A 153 0.88 2.62 14.76
CA GLY A 153 2.06 3.23 14.16
C GLY A 153 2.27 4.68 14.56
N GLY A 154 3.51 5.12 14.58
CA GLY A 154 3.86 6.50 14.97
C GLY A 154 3.46 7.57 13.93
N LYS A 155 3.18 7.17 12.69
CA LYS A 155 2.82 8.06 11.57
C LYS A 155 1.43 7.73 11.02
N VAL A 156 0.43 7.69 11.89
CA VAL A 156 -0.96 7.55 11.45
C VAL A 156 -1.53 8.93 11.16
N GLN A 157 -2.05 9.13 9.94
CA GLN A 157 -2.49 10.43 9.46
C GLN A 157 -3.92 10.36 8.93
N HIS A 158 -4.75 11.31 9.36
CA HIS A 158 -6.04 11.55 8.74
C HIS A 158 -5.86 12.46 7.53
N ILE A 159 -6.23 11.98 6.34
CA ILE A 159 -5.97 12.65 5.06
C ILE A 159 -7.22 13.20 4.37
N GLY A 160 -8.36 13.15 5.03
CA GLY A 160 -9.61 13.74 4.53
C GLY A 160 -10.85 12.97 4.97
N GLU A 161 -12.00 13.62 4.86
CA GLU A 161 -13.28 13.08 5.35
C GLU A 161 -13.98 12.16 4.34
N GLU A 162 -13.61 12.21 3.07
CA GLU A 162 -14.23 11.39 2.04
C GLU A 162 -13.69 9.96 2.09
N PRO A 163 -14.55 8.93 2.21
CA PRO A 163 -14.14 7.54 2.12
C PRO A 163 -13.43 7.26 0.78
N GLY A 164 -12.47 6.35 0.81
CA GLY A 164 -11.67 5.99 -0.37
C GLY A 164 -10.49 6.91 -0.67
N ARG A 165 -10.35 8.05 0.03
CA ARG A 165 -9.22 8.96 -0.16
C ARG A 165 -7.89 8.30 0.23
N ALA A 166 -7.89 7.47 1.29
CA ALA A 166 -6.73 6.69 1.70
C ALA A 166 -6.30 5.69 0.62
N ASN A 167 -7.24 4.91 0.07
CA ASN A 167 -6.97 3.98 -1.01
C ASN A 167 -6.59 4.67 -2.33
N ALA A 168 -7.11 5.88 -2.60
CA ALA A 168 -6.71 6.66 -3.77
C ALA A 168 -5.23 7.09 -3.68
N LEU A 169 -4.82 7.60 -2.52
CA LEU A 169 -3.42 7.98 -2.31
C LEU A 169 -2.49 6.75 -2.28
N ASP A 170 -2.93 5.65 -1.67
CA ASP A 170 -2.22 4.36 -1.70
C ASP A 170 -1.98 3.91 -3.15
N SER A 171 -3.01 3.92 -3.99
CA SER A 171 -2.90 3.55 -5.41
C SER A 171 -1.90 4.42 -6.16
N ALA A 172 -1.87 5.74 -5.89
CA ALA A 172 -0.90 6.65 -6.48
C ALA A 172 0.54 6.34 -6.04
N LEU A 173 0.75 6.08 -4.73
CA LEU A 173 2.05 5.74 -4.17
C LEU A 173 2.53 4.35 -4.64
N LEU A 174 1.61 3.37 -4.76
CA LEU A 174 1.90 2.07 -5.35
C LEU A 174 2.32 2.18 -6.82
N ALA A 175 1.70 3.08 -7.59
CA ALA A 175 2.12 3.33 -8.99
C ALA A 175 3.56 3.84 -9.07
N LEU A 176 3.96 4.77 -8.17
CA LEU A 176 5.35 5.23 -8.07
C LEU A 176 6.30 4.09 -7.66
N MET A 177 5.92 3.31 -6.66
CA MET A 177 6.72 2.17 -6.18
C MET A 177 6.93 1.13 -7.29
N TRP A 178 5.88 0.71 -7.98
CA TRP A 178 5.98 -0.25 -9.08
C TRP A 178 6.80 0.31 -10.25
N GLY A 179 6.64 1.60 -10.58
CA GLY A 179 7.47 2.27 -11.58
C GLY A 179 8.95 2.21 -11.23
N ALA A 180 9.30 2.47 -9.98
CA ALA A 180 10.68 2.36 -9.49
C ALA A 180 11.21 0.92 -9.56
N LEU A 181 10.41 -0.08 -9.18
CA LEU A 181 10.80 -1.50 -9.24
C LEU A 181 11.00 -1.98 -10.68
N PHE A 182 10.10 -1.63 -11.61
CA PHE A 182 10.27 -1.96 -13.03
C PHE A 182 11.50 -1.26 -13.62
N GLY A 183 11.74 0.01 -13.27
CA GLY A 183 12.96 0.73 -13.64
C GLY A 183 14.22 0.05 -13.10
N THR A 184 14.18 -0.46 -11.88
CA THR A 184 15.28 -1.21 -11.27
C THR A 184 15.56 -2.53 -12.01
N LEU A 185 14.51 -3.29 -12.37
CA LEU A 185 14.68 -4.51 -13.15
C LEU A 185 15.32 -4.22 -14.52
N HIS A 186 14.91 -3.13 -15.17
CA HIS A 186 15.52 -2.71 -16.42
C HIS A 186 16.98 -2.30 -16.24
N ALA A 187 17.31 -1.54 -15.19
CA ALA A 187 18.70 -1.16 -14.88
C ALA A 187 19.59 -2.39 -14.62
N ILE A 188 19.07 -3.41 -13.91
CA ILE A 188 19.76 -4.69 -13.72
C ILE A 188 20.05 -5.36 -15.04
N ALA A 189 19.07 -5.43 -15.96
CA ALA A 189 19.24 -6.05 -17.27
C ALA A 189 20.30 -5.32 -18.10
N VAL A 190 20.33 -3.98 -18.05
CA VAL A 190 21.38 -3.18 -18.72
C VAL A 190 22.76 -3.49 -18.12
N CYS A 191 22.90 -3.52 -16.78
CA CYS A 191 24.16 -3.84 -16.13
C CYS A 191 24.66 -5.25 -16.52
N GLN A 192 23.75 -6.23 -16.57
CA GLN A 192 24.11 -7.60 -16.98
C GLN A 192 24.57 -7.67 -18.44
N ALA A 193 23.90 -6.92 -19.33
CA ALA A 193 24.27 -6.88 -20.76
C ALA A 193 25.65 -6.24 -20.99
N GLU A 194 26.00 -5.25 -20.19
CA GLU A 194 27.27 -4.50 -20.26
C GLU A 194 28.33 -5.03 -19.29
N GLU A 195 28.12 -6.17 -18.67
CA GLU A 195 29.03 -6.82 -17.69
C GLU A 195 29.43 -5.91 -16.50
N ILE A 196 28.51 -5.02 -16.09
CA ILE A 196 28.68 -4.13 -14.93
C ILE A 196 28.29 -4.89 -13.63
N ASP A 197 29.14 -4.79 -12.60
CA ASP A 197 28.88 -5.39 -11.29
C ASP A 197 27.64 -4.77 -10.63
N LEU A 198 26.69 -5.60 -10.18
CA LEU A 198 25.47 -5.12 -9.54
C LEU A 198 25.71 -4.41 -8.19
N GLY A 199 26.82 -4.70 -7.51
CA GLY A 199 27.23 -3.94 -6.32
C GLY A 199 27.57 -2.51 -6.66
N GLU A 200 28.15 -2.25 -7.86
CA GLU A 200 28.34 -0.88 -8.34
C GLU A 200 27.03 -0.16 -8.59
N LEU A 201 26.06 -0.83 -9.24
CA LEU A 201 24.71 -0.27 -9.41
C LEU A 201 24.11 0.12 -8.07
N GLY A 202 24.23 -0.73 -7.03
CA GLY A 202 23.73 -0.42 -5.70
C GLY A 202 24.39 0.79 -5.05
N ARG A 203 25.71 0.93 -5.20
CA ARG A 203 26.44 2.10 -4.69
C ARG A 203 25.99 3.38 -5.39
N GLN A 204 25.89 3.34 -6.71
CA GLN A 204 25.48 4.52 -7.51
C GLN A 204 24.01 4.88 -7.28
N TRP A 205 23.13 3.88 -7.06
CA TRP A 205 21.74 4.14 -6.68
C TRP A 205 21.67 4.98 -5.40
N THR A 206 22.42 4.61 -4.36
CA THR A 206 22.44 5.35 -3.09
C THR A 206 22.90 6.79 -3.29
N ALA A 207 23.87 7.02 -4.18
CA ALA A 207 24.37 8.36 -4.49
C ALA A 207 23.37 9.21 -5.28
N ILE A 208 22.60 8.62 -6.21
CA ILE A 208 21.67 9.35 -7.07
C ILE A 208 20.25 9.49 -6.48
N ALA A 209 19.88 8.68 -5.48
CA ALA A 209 18.55 8.70 -4.90
C ALA A 209 18.05 10.09 -4.48
N PRO A 210 18.86 10.97 -3.82
CA PRO A 210 18.44 12.33 -3.48
C PRO A 210 18.11 13.20 -4.70
N VAL A 211 18.76 12.95 -5.85
CA VAL A 211 18.47 13.67 -7.11
C VAL A 211 17.11 13.25 -7.64
N ILE A 212 16.80 11.95 -7.58
CA ILE A 212 15.50 11.42 -8.01
C ILE A 212 14.37 11.95 -7.13
N ASP A 213 14.58 11.95 -5.80
CA ASP A 213 13.63 12.54 -4.85
C ASP A 213 13.36 14.02 -5.16
N GLY A 214 14.40 14.79 -5.47
CA GLY A 214 14.27 16.18 -5.88
C GLY A 214 13.47 16.36 -7.16
N LEU A 215 13.71 15.51 -8.17
CA LEU A 215 12.96 15.55 -9.45
C LEU A 215 11.48 15.21 -9.25
N VAL A 216 11.16 14.22 -8.43
CA VAL A 216 9.78 13.86 -8.09
C VAL A 216 9.09 15.00 -7.35
N ALA A 217 9.75 15.59 -6.35
CA ALA A 217 9.21 16.71 -5.59
C ALA A 217 8.97 17.95 -6.47
N ASP A 218 9.90 18.27 -7.38
CA ASP A 218 9.74 19.36 -8.36
C ASP A 218 8.58 19.12 -9.30
N LEU A 219 8.43 17.91 -9.83
CA LEU A 219 7.33 17.56 -10.72
C LEU A 219 5.97 17.71 -10.03
N ILE A 220 5.84 17.25 -8.78
CA ILE A 220 4.61 17.39 -7.98
C ILE A 220 4.29 18.87 -7.76
N LYS A 221 5.27 19.66 -7.28
CA LYS A 221 5.12 21.08 -7.00
C LYS A 221 4.73 21.88 -8.25
N ARG A 222 5.37 21.61 -9.39
CA ARG A 222 5.08 22.29 -10.66
C ARG A 222 3.69 21.93 -11.19
N THR A 223 3.30 20.67 -11.07
CA THR A 223 1.95 20.21 -11.48
C THR A 223 0.87 20.87 -10.63
N ASP A 224 1.05 20.93 -9.32
CA ASP A 224 0.14 21.60 -8.38
C ASP A 224 -0.02 23.08 -8.70
N ALA A 225 1.07 23.76 -9.11
CA ALA A 225 1.08 25.14 -9.53
C ALA A 225 0.62 25.37 -11.00
N GLY A 226 0.24 24.33 -11.75
CA GLY A 226 -0.13 24.42 -13.17
C GLY A 226 1.04 24.82 -14.10
N ARG A 227 2.29 24.64 -13.67
CA ARG A 227 3.51 25.05 -14.41
C ARG A 227 4.05 23.90 -15.24
N PHE A 228 3.58 23.74 -16.46
CA PHE A 228 3.97 22.65 -17.36
C PHE A 228 5.08 23.02 -18.36
N ALA A 229 5.33 24.29 -18.59
CA ALA A 229 6.41 24.77 -19.47
C ALA A 229 7.77 24.73 -18.74
N SER A 230 8.84 24.46 -19.48
CA SER A 230 10.20 24.63 -18.97
C SER A 230 10.51 26.10 -18.70
N ASP A 231 11.20 26.37 -17.59
CA ASP A 231 11.67 27.67 -17.16
C ASP A 231 13.05 27.52 -16.49
N ASP A 232 13.63 28.63 -15.99
CA ASP A 232 14.96 28.66 -15.40
C ASP A 232 15.09 27.82 -14.11
N GLU A 233 13.95 27.47 -13.46
CA GLU A 233 13.91 26.64 -12.26
C GLU A 233 13.69 25.14 -12.59
N THR A 234 13.50 24.78 -13.85
CA THR A 234 13.22 23.39 -14.25
C THR A 234 14.44 22.50 -14.04
N LEU A 235 14.36 21.53 -13.11
CA LEU A 235 15.45 20.60 -12.82
C LEU A 235 15.71 19.63 -13.98
N SER A 236 14.65 19.18 -14.67
CA SER A 236 14.77 18.34 -15.85
C SER A 236 13.57 18.54 -16.77
N SER A 237 13.81 18.63 -18.06
CA SER A 237 12.76 18.75 -19.08
C SER A 237 12.54 17.44 -19.82
N ILE A 238 11.31 17.19 -20.30
CA ILE A 238 11.00 16.01 -21.14
C ILE A 238 11.90 15.99 -22.39
N SER A 239 12.32 17.14 -22.89
CA SER A 239 13.27 17.21 -24.02
C SER A 239 14.65 16.62 -23.70
N ALA A 240 15.05 16.57 -22.43
CA ALA A 240 16.27 15.90 -22.02
C ALA A 240 16.15 14.37 -22.14
N LEU A 241 14.97 13.81 -21.92
CA LEU A 241 14.71 12.37 -22.08
C LEU A 241 14.80 11.90 -23.54
N ARG A 242 14.52 12.78 -24.50
CA ARG A 242 14.69 12.46 -25.94
C ARG A 242 16.15 12.28 -26.37
N ARG A 243 17.11 12.68 -25.55
CA ARG A 243 18.55 12.51 -25.81
C ARG A 243 19.08 11.17 -25.33
N ILE A 244 18.28 10.41 -24.58
CA ILE A 244 18.62 9.03 -24.23
C ILE A 244 18.45 8.24 -25.53
N PRO A 245 19.52 7.63 -26.10
CA PRO A 245 19.38 6.80 -27.27
C PRO A 245 18.34 5.71 -26.98
N ALA A 246 17.36 5.54 -27.86
CA ALA A 246 16.51 4.35 -27.82
C ALA A 246 17.43 3.14 -27.84
N SER A 247 17.13 2.12 -27.00
CA SER A 247 17.89 0.88 -27.01
C SER A 247 18.04 0.39 -28.46
N PRO A 248 19.22 -0.03 -28.91
CA PRO A 248 19.41 -0.53 -30.24
C PRO A 248 18.43 -1.70 -30.49
N GLY A 249 17.44 -1.51 -31.35
CA GLY A 249 16.42 -2.53 -31.64
C GLY A 249 15.01 -2.01 -31.93
N ALA A 250 14.70 -0.73 -31.64
CA ALA A 250 13.36 -0.18 -31.88
C ALA A 250 13.15 0.35 -33.31
N ASP A 251 14.22 0.69 -34.02
CA ASP A 251 14.16 1.17 -35.41
C ASP A 251 14.91 0.20 -36.33
N GLY A 252 14.16 -0.59 -37.08
CA GLY A 252 14.71 -1.50 -38.10
C GLY A 252 15.44 -0.73 -39.20
N GLY A 253 16.69 -0.32 -38.99
CA GLY A 253 17.47 0.35 -40.00
C GLY A 253 18.75 1.07 -39.59
N ALA A 254 19.16 1.05 -38.31
CA ALA A 254 20.43 1.65 -37.88
C ALA A 254 21.51 0.58 -37.73
N GLN A 255 22.61 0.76 -38.42
CA GLN A 255 23.79 -0.10 -38.39
C GLN A 255 24.31 -0.34 -36.96
N ASP A 256 24.54 -1.62 -36.63
CA ASP A 256 25.21 -2.10 -35.44
C ASP A 256 26.53 -1.37 -35.20
N ARG A 257 26.56 -0.41 -34.27
CA ARG A 257 27.78 0.10 -33.66
C ARG A 257 27.71 -0.15 -32.16
N PRO A 258 28.57 -1.02 -31.59
CA PRO A 258 28.68 -1.16 -30.16
C PRO A 258 29.14 0.16 -29.52
N LEU A 259 28.56 0.55 -28.41
CA LEU A 259 28.91 1.75 -27.67
C LEU A 259 30.37 1.74 -27.15
N CYS A 260 30.94 0.57 -26.96
CA CYS A 260 32.38 0.34 -26.75
C CYS A 260 32.72 -1.05 -27.29
N GLY A 261 33.80 -1.22 -27.99
CA GLY A 261 34.24 -2.35 -28.82
C GLY A 261 34.21 -3.78 -28.22
N GLY A 262 33.11 -4.17 -27.60
CA GLY A 262 32.82 -5.50 -27.09
C GLY A 262 32.04 -6.36 -28.08
N ARG A 263 32.43 -7.61 -28.25
CA ARG A 263 31.79 -8.58 -29.15
C ARG A 263 30.40 -8.94 -28.66
N LEU A 264 29.35 -8.66 -29.45
CA LEU A 264 28.01 -9.23 -29.28
C LEU A 264 28.08 -10.76 -29.27
N ARG A 265 27.74 -11.40 -28.13
CA ARG A 265 27.41 -12.82 -28.14
C ARG A 265 26.02 -12.97 -28.79
N ARG A 266 26.01 -13.56 -29.98
CA ARG A 266 24.79 -14.09 -30.59
C ARG A 266 24.46 -15.37 -29.84
N ASP A 267 23.43 -15.37 -29.00
CA ASP A 267 22.67 -16.55 -28.56
C ASP A 267 21.70 -16.14 -27.44
N LEU A 268 20.65 -15.38 -27.81
CA LEU A 268 19.44 -15.30 -27.01
C LEU A 268 18.28 -15.87 -27.84
N PRO A 269 17.48 -16.81 -27.30
CA PRO A 269 16.31 -17.31 -27.99
C PRO A 269 15.27 -16.19 -28.16
N THR A 270 14.82 -15.99 -29.37
CA THR A 270 13.69 -15.12 -29.71
C THR A 270 12.40 -15.75 -29.17
N GLY A 271 12.02 -15.37 -27.95
CA GLY A 271 10.70 -15.69 -27.41
C GLY A 271 9.66 -14.74 -27.98
N ASP A 272 8.65 -15.33 -28.60
CA ASP A 272 7.48 -14.64 -29.15
C ASP A 272 6.65 -14.01 -28.02
N CYS A 273 6.67 -12.68 -27.89
CA CYS A 273 5.87 -11.92 -26.95
C CYS A 273 4.54 -11.53 -27.58
N SER A 274 3.66 -12.49 -27.83
CA SER A 274 2.25 -12.23 -28.14
C SER A 274 1.42 -12.25 -26.85
N TRP A 275 0.83 -11.12 -26.47
CA TRP A 275 -0.17 -11.04 -25.42
C TRP A 275 -1.46 -11.72 -25.89
N PRO A 276 -2.14 -12.53 -25.08
CA PRO A 276 -3.45 -13.05 -25.43
C PRO A 276 -4.47 -11.91 -25.50
N PRO A 277 -5.46 -11.98 -26.40
CA PRO A 277 -6.54 -10.98 -26.44
C PRO A 277 -7.39 -11.05 -25.19
N THR A 278 -7.83 -9.87 -24.73
CA THR A 278 -8.73 -9.62 -23.59
C THR A 278 -10.07 -10.32 -23.70
#